data_a29034f911cc0f444114bf11bb4f1348
#
_entry.id   a29034f911cc0f444114bf11bb4f1348
#
_cell.length_a   1.000
_cell.length_b   1.000
_cell.length_c   1.000
_cell.angle_alpha   90.00
_cell.angle_beta   90.00
_cell.angle_gamma   90.00
#
_symmetry.space_group_name_H-M   'P 1'
#
loop_
_entity.id
_entity.type
_entity.pdbx_description
1 polymer ?
#
loop_
_entity_poly.entity_id
_entity_poly.type
_entity_poly.pdbx_seq_one_letter_code
_entity_poly.pdbx_strand_id
1 'polypeptide(L)'
;MNFHILFCSSRHVTIELDEDAIYETASYEIWVNGRLKGVFHRMIQTIDGLLPDTDYEIMLVRANEASETVTFHTEPEPITLNVRDFGAFGDGVHDDTSAIQAAILCCPKNARVLISKGTYLVTALFLKSDMTLFLEEGSRLLGSGCL
;
A
#
# COMPACT_ATOMS: atom_id res chain seq x y z
N MET A 1 -14.88 -22.14 -2.97
CA MET A 1 -14.34 -20.83 -3.39
C MET A 1 -12.85 -20.82 -3.12
N ASN A 2 -12.06 -20.62 -4.17
CA ASN A 2 -10.59 -20.58 -4.08
C ASN A 2 -10.09 -19.20 -4.52
N PHE A 3 -8.91 -18.86 -4.10
CA PHE A 3 -8.24 -17.63 -4.49
C PHE A 3 -6.72 -17.82 -4.47
N HIS A 4 -6.02 -16.93 -5.13
CA HIS A 4 -4.56 -16.92 -5.11
C HIS A 4 -4.02 -15.53 -4.93
N ILE A 5 -2.76 -15.44 -4.52
CA ILE A 5 -2.06 -14.17 -4.34
C ILE A 5 -1.47 -13.75 -5.68
N LEU A 6 -1.85 -12.55 -6.15
CA LEU A 6 -1.25 -11.94 -7.34
C LEU A 6 0.05 -11.22 -7.00
N PHE A 7 0.08 -10.53 -5.87
CA PHE A 7 1.19 -9.67 -5.51
C PHE A 7 1.23 -9.49 -3.99
N CYS A 8 2.43 -9.43 -3.45
CA CYS A 8 2.67 -9.14 -2.04
C CYS A 8 3.82 -8.14 -1.91
N SER A 9 3.62 -7.11 -1.12
CA SER A 9 4.64 -6.12 -0.78
C SER A 9 4.94 -6.14 0.71
N SER A 10 5.61 -5.10 1.19
CA SER A 10 5.89 -4.97 2.63
C SER A 10 4.64 -4.71 3.48
N ARG A 11 3.61 -4.08 2.93
CA ARG A 11 2.44 -3.63 3.69
C ARG A 11 1.09 -3.98 3.10
N HIS A 12 1.07 -4.64 1.96
CA HIS A 12 -0.19 -5.03 1.33
C HIS A 12 -0.04 -6.29 0.50
N VAL A 13 -1.16 -6.94 0.28
CA VAL A 13 -1.27 -8.12 -0.57
C VAL A 13 -2.48 -7.95 -1.48
N THR A 14 -2.35 -8.36 -2.72
CA THR A 14 -3.44 -8.39 -3.68
C THR A 14 -3.80 -9.83 -4.00
N ILE A 15 -5.07 -10.15 -3.85
CA ILE A 15 -5.62 -11.48 -4.12
C ILE A 15 -6.56 -11.43 -5.32
N GLU A 16 -6.72 -12.57 -5.98
CA GLU A 16 -7.68 -12.78 -7.05
C GLU A 16 -8.48 -14.05 -6.79
N LEU A 17 -9.80 -13.95 -6.94
CA LEU A 17 -10.69 -15.12 -6.83
C LEU A 17 -10.55 -15.99 -8.07
N ASP A 18 -10.51 -17.31 -7.86
CA ASP A 18 -10.39 -18.31 -8.92
C ASP A 18 -11.76 -18.73 -9.48
N GLU A 19 -12.65 -17.79 -9.67
CA GLU A 19 -14.00 -18.08 -10.18
C GLU A 19 -14.16 -17.68 -11.63
N ASP A 20 -14.77 -18.57 -12.41
CA ASP A 20 -15.12 -18.30 -13.81
C ASP A 20 -16.37 -17.40 -13.96
N ALA A 21 -16.99 -17.02 -12.87
CA ALA A 21 -18.19 -16.18 -12.88
C ALA A 21 -17.83 -14.73 -13.22
N ILE A 22 -17.98 -14.38 -14.47
CA ILE A 22 -17.73 -13.05 -15.01
C ILE A 22 -18.76 -12.01 -14.50
N TYR A 23 -19.87 -12.47 -13.94
CA TYR A 23 -21.01 -11.62 -13.60
C TYR A 23 -21.40 -11.78 -12.14
N GLU A 24 -21.48 -10.66 -11.45
CA GLU A 24 -21.95 -10.54 -10.07
C GLU A 24 -21.08 -11.28 -9.05
N THR A 25 -20.06 -10.64 -8.62
CA THR A 25 -19.31 -11.10 -7.45
C THR A 25 -20.21 -10.92 -6.23
N ALA A 26 -20.73 -12.01 -5.70
CA ALA A 26 -21.39 -11.97 -4.41
C ALA A 26 -20.39 -11.52 -3.35
N SER A 27 -20.86 -10.79 -2.35
CA SER A 27 -20.03 -10.33 -1.26
C SER A 27 -19.37 -11.49 -0.53
N TYR A 28 -18.14 -11.31 -0.12
CA TYR A 28 -17.38 -12.27 0.68
C TYR A 28 -16.63 -11.54 1.80
N GLU A 29 -16.38 -12.28 2.87
CA GLU A 29 -15.59 -11.78 3.98
C GLU A 29 -14.12 -12.16 3.79
N ILE A 30 -13.23 -11.24 4.12
CA ILE A 30 -11.79 -11.51 4.19
C ILE A 30 -11.39 -11.58 5.66
N TRP A 31 -10.83 -12.71 6.06
CA TRP A 31 -10.30 -12.93 7.40
C TRP A 31 -8.78 -13.00 7.32
N VAL A 32 -8.11 -12.17 8.11
CA VAL A 32 -6.65 -12.12 8.21
C VAL A 32 -6.26 -12.52 9.63
N ASN A 33 -5.47 -13.57 9.76
CA ASN A 33 -5.05 -14.13 11.04
C ASN A 33 -6.22 -14.38 11.99
N GLY A 34 -7.34 -14.89 11.46
CA GLY A 34 -8.52 -15.21 12.26
C GLY A 34 -9.38 -14.00 12.66
N ARG A 35 -9.09 -12.82 12.13
CA ARG A 35 -9.87 -11.60 12.37
C ARG A 35 -10.51 -11.10 11.08
N LEU A 36 -11.75 -10.66 11.17
CA LEU A 36 -12.48 -10.09 10.04
C LEU A 36 -11.82 -8.77 9.63
N LYS A 37 -11.31 -8.72 8.39
CA LYS A 37 -10.77 -7.50 7.79
C LYS A 37 -11.89 -6.64 7.20
N GLY A 38 -12.88 -7.26 6.60
CA GLY A 38 -14.00 -6.57 5.99
C GLY A 38 -14.81 -7.46 5.05
N VAL A 39 -15.82 -6.86 4.44
CA VAL A 39 -16.67 -7.50 3.44
C VAL A 39 -16.39 -6.82 2.10
N PHE A 40 -16.11 -7.61 1.09
CA PHE A 40 -15.70 -7.14 -0.23
C PHE A 40 -16.52 -7.82 -1.32
N HIS A 41 -16.47 -7.27 -2.53
CA HIS A 41 -17.27 -7.77 -3.66
C HIS A 41 -16.52 -7.75 -5.00
N ARG A 42 -15.21 -7.54 -4.96
CA ARG A 42 -14.37 -7.51 -6.17
C ARG A 42 -13.64 -8.81 -6.37
N MET A 43 -13.45 -9.20 -7.64
CA MET A 43 -12.66 -10.37 -8.00
C MET A 43 -11.18 -10.20 -7.64
N ILE A 44 -10.67 -8.98 -7.78
CA ILE A 44 -9.30 -8.61 -7.40
C ILE A 44 -9.42 -7.61 -6.27
N GLN A 45 -8.83 -7.92 -5.13
CA GLN A 45 -8.89 -7.08 -3.94
C GLN A 45 -7.51 -6.92 -3.33
N THR A 46 -7.16 -5.68 -3.02
CA THR A 46 -5.95 -5.37 -2.26
C THR A 46 -6.29 -5.20 -0.78
N ILE A 47 -5.53 -5.88 0.05
CA ILE A 47 -5.58 -5.76 1.51
C ILE A 47 -4.36 -4.98 1.94
N ASP A 48 -4.58 -3.85 2.60
CA ASP A 48 -3.53 -2.95 3.08
C ASP A 48 -3.43 -2.96 4.61
N GLY A 49 -2.57 -2.11 5.14
CA GLY A 49 -2.39 -1.97 6.59
C GLY A 49 -1.67 -3.14 7.24
N LEU A 50 -0.95 -3.94 6.48
CA LEU A 50 -0.15 -5.05 6.99
C LEU A 50 1.19 -4.55 7.53
N LEU A 51 1.81 -5.35 8.41
CA LEU A 51 3.14 -5.09 8.91
C LEU A 51 4.19 -5.72 8.00
N PRO A 52 5.37 -5.09 7.82
CA PRO A 52 6.46 -5.68 7.06
C PRO A 52 7.04 -6.93 7.74
N ASP A 53 7.67 -7.78 6.93
CA ASP A 53 8.40 -8.97 7.40
C ASP A 53 7.61 -9.80 8.40
N THR A 54 6.35 -10.06 8.08
CA THR A 54 5.40 -10.72 8.99
C THR A 54 4.65 -11.82 8.24
N ASP A 55 4.41 -12.92 8.93
CA ASP A 55 3.58 -14.01 8.42
C ASP A 55 2.10 -13.71 8.60
N TYR A 56 1.32 -13.99 7.55
CA TYR A 56 -0.12 -13.83 7.55
C TYR A 56 -0.82 -15.04 6.96
N GLU A 57 -2.05 -15.26 7.43
CA GLU A 57 -2.98 -16.24 6.88
C GLU A 57 -4.22 -15.52 6.40
N ILE A 58 -4.65 -15.79 5.17
CA ILE A 58 -5.90 -15.27 4.63
C ILE A 58 -6.87 -16.41 4.39
N MET A 59 -8.11 -16.19 4.79
CA MET A 59 -9.24 -17.06 4.52
C MET A 59 -10.41 -16.20 4.04
N LEU A 60 -11.12 -16.67 3.03
CA LEU A 60 -12.33 -16.03 2.54
C LEU A 60 -13.55 -16.82 3.00
N VAL A 61 -14.62 -16.12 3.34
CA VAL A 61 -15.90 -16.73 3.73
C VAL A 61 -17.03 -16.13 2.90
N ARG A 62 -17.80 -17.00 2.26
CA ARG A 62 -18.99 -16.64 1.51
C ARG A 62 -20.11 -17.62 1.81
N ALA A 63 -21.30 -17.11 2.17
CA ALA A 63 -22.49 -17.93 2.46
C ALA A 63 -22.20 -19.09 3.42
N ASN A 64 -21.45 -18.82 4.49
CA ASN A 64 -21.00 -19.79 5.50
C ASN A 64 -20.03 -20.86 5.00
N GLU A 65 -19.53 -20.74 3.78
CA GLU A 65 -18.46 -21.60 3.25
C GLU A 65 -17.12 -20.87 3.34
N ALA A 66 -16.13 -21.52 3.96
CA ALA A 66 -14.78 -21.01 4.03
C ALA A 66 -13.91 -21.54 2.89
N SER A 67 -13.04 -20.68 2.36
CA SER A 67 -12.00 -21.10 1.43
C SER A 67 -10.89 -21.88 2.16
N GLU A 68 -9.97 -22.45 1.40
CA GLU A 68 -8.69 -22.85 1.98
C GLU A 68 -7.95 -21.64 2.54
N THR A 69 -7.15 -21.89 3.57
CA THR A 69 -6.28 -20.85 4.13
C THR A 69 -5.03 -20.75 3.29
N VAL A 70 -4.72 -19.53 2.84
CA VAL A 70 -3.49 -19.23 2.11
C VAL A 70 -2.56 -18.44 3.01
N THR A 71 -1.31 -18.91 3.15
CA THR A 71 -0.29 -18.24 3.94
C THR A 71 0.65 -17.45 3.04
N PHE A 72 1.14 -16.33 3.54
CA PHE A 72 2.15 -15.53 2.87
C PHE A 72 2.99 -14.77 3.89
N HIS A 73 4.14 -14.29 3.44
CA HIS A 73 5.05 -13.49 4.25
C HIS A 73 5.24 -12.14 3.54
N THR A 74 4.99 -11.04 4.25
CA THR A 74 5.21 -9.70 3.70
C THR A 74 6.70 -9.41 3.55
N GLU A 75 7.05 -8.62 2.54
CA GLU A 75 8.43 -8.24 2.28
C GLU A 75 9.01 -7.40 3.43
N PRO A 76 10.31 -7.50 3.71
CA PRO A 76 10.93 -6.64 4.70
C PRO A 76 10.97 -5.19 4.23
N GLU A 77 10.88 -4.27 5.18
CA GLU A 77 10.97 -2.83 4.95
C GLU A 77 12.08 -2.30 5.85
N PRO A 78 13.31 -2.28 5.36
CA PRO A 78 14.48 -2.07 6.22
C PRO A 78 14.51 -0.69 6.87
N ILE A 79 14.04 0.35 6.18
CA ILE A 79 14.04 1.73 6.69
C ILE A 79 12.85 2.54 6.19
N THR A 80 12.55 3.61 6.91
CA THR A 80 11.63 4.67 6.50
C THR A 80 12.43 5.97 6.34
N LEU A 81 12.36 6.58 5.17
CA LEU A 81 12.97 7.88 4.90
C LEU A 81 11.90 8.97 4.98
N ASN A 82 12.00 9.85 5.99
CA ASN A 82 11.11 10.99 6.10
C ASN A 82 11.63 12.12 5.20
N VAL A 83 10.78 12.64 4.34
CA VAL A 83 11.17 13.71 3.40
C VAL A 83 11.66 14.98 4.10
N ARG A 84 11.24 15.21 5.34
CA ARG A 84 11.73 16.36 6.14
C ARG A 84 13.21 16.24 6.47
N ASP A 85 13.73 15.03 6.61
CA ASP A 85 15.16 14.79 6.82
C ASP A 85 16.00 15.11 5.57
N PHE A 86 15.34 15.24 4.42
CA PHE A 86 15.97 15.63 3.15
C PHE A 86 15.79 17.12 2.84
N GLY A 87 15.21 17.89 3.76
CA GLY A 87 15.05 19.32 3.63
C GLY A 87 13.66 19.79 3.20
N ALA A 88 12.66 18.91 3.13
CA ALA A 88 11.30 19.31 2.81
C ALA A 88 10.70 20.15 3.97
N PHE A 89 10.03 21.23 3.61
CA PHE A 89 9.43 22.16 4.59
C PHE A 89 7.98 21.76 4.97
N GLY A 90 7.21 21.31 4.00
CA GLY A 90 5.82 20.92 4.24
C GLY A 90 4.92 22.08 4.67
N ASP A 91 5.26 23.31 4.28
CA ASP A 91 4.57 24.54 4.70
C ASP A 91 3.63 25.12 3.63
N GLY A 92 3.53 24.49 2.49
CA GLY A 92 2.68 24.95 1.39
C GLY A 92 3.24 26.16 0.63
N VAL A 93 4.46 26.61 0.95
CA VAL A 93 5.10 27.80 0.38
C VAL A 93 6.38 27.47 -0.39
N HIS A 94 7.25 26.65 0.21
CA HIS A 94 8.49 26.23 -0.42
C HIS A 94 8.23 25.12 -1.44
N ASP A 95 9.02 25.09 -2.51
CA ASP A 95 9.04 23.99 -3.45
C ASP A 95 9.84 22.84 -2.84
N ASP A 96 9.16 21.75 -2.50
CA ASP A 96 9.75 20.57 -1.85
C ASP A 96 10.12 19.46 -2.85
N THR A 97 10.03 19.72 -4.15
CA THR A 97 10.28 18.72 -5.20
C THR A 97 11.65 18.07 -5.06
N SER A 98 12.71 18.87 -4.91
CA SER A 98 14.08 18.33 -4.80
C SER A 98 14.30 17.49 -3.57
N ALA A 99 13.75 17.89 -2.43
CA ALA A 99 13.86 17.15 -1.18
C ALA A 99 13.16 15.79 -1.26
N ILE A 100 11.93 15.79 -1.76
CA ILE A 100 11.16 14.55 -1.92
C ILE A 100 11.81 13.64 -2.96
N GLN A 101 12.26 14.19 -4.08
CA GLN A 101 12.95 13.42 -5.11
C GLN A 101 14.25 12.81 -4.60
N ALA A 102 14.99 13.52 -3.76
CA ALA A 102 16.21 13.00 -3.14
C ALA A 102 15.89 11.81 -2.23
N ALA A 103 14.84 11.89 -1.42
CA ALA A 103 14.39 10.79 -0.58
C ALA A 103 14.03 9.56 -1.43
N ILE A 104 13.32 9.77 -2.54
CA ILE A 104 12.94 8.69 -3.45
C ILE A 104 14.18 8.02 -4.05
N LEU A 105 15.15 8.82 -4.53
CA LEU A 105 16.37 8.30 -5.14
C LEU A 105 17.25 7.55 -4.14
N CYS A 106 17.25 7.97 -2.88
CA CYS A 106 18.03 7.31 -1.81
C CYS A 106 17.33 6.09 -1.22
N CYS A 107 16.04 5.88 -1.53
CA CYS A 107 15.26 4.82 -0.92
C CYS A 107 15.75 3.43 -1.36
N PRO A 108 16.17 2.56 -0.42
CA PRO A 108 16.58 1.21 -0.75
C PRO A 108 15.38 0.37 -1.23
N LYS A 109 15.69 -0.77 -1.83
CA LYS A 109 14.67 -1.74 -2.26
C LYS A 109 13.79 -2.16 -1.08
N ASN A 110 12.48 -2.14 -1.29
CA ASN A 110 11.45 -2.50 -0.31
C ASN A 110 11.37 -1.57 0.91
N ALA A 111 12.04 -0.43 0.88
CA ALA A 111 11.92 0.59 1.91
C ALA A 111 10.78 1.57 1.60
N ARG A 112 10.57 2.50 2.48
CA ARG A 112 9.45 3.43 2.43
C ARG A 112 9.92 4.88 2.50
N VAL A 113 9.34 5.74 1.65
CA VAL A 113 9.45 7.19 1.77
C VAL A 113 8.20 7.71 2.44
N LEU A 114 8.36 8.40 3.56
CA LEU A 114 7.27 8.96 4.34
C LEU A 114 7.09 10.45 4.02
N ILE A 115 5.90 10.77 3.51
CA ILE A 115 5.42 12.15 3.41
C ILE A 115 4.67 12.43 4.71
N SER A 116 5.33 13.04 5.67
CA SER A 116 4.74 13.35 6.97
C SER A 116 3.70 14.47 6.86
N LYS A 117 2.93 14.67 7.92
CA LYS A 117 1.87 15.68 7.96
C LYS A 117 2.38 17.05 7.52
N GLY A 118 1.69 17.68 6.58
CA GLY A 118 2.04 18.98 6.03
C GLY A 118 1.55 19.12 4.58
N THR A 119 1.78 20.30 4.02
CA THR A 119 1.45 20.58 2.61
C THR A 119 2.75 20.81 1.85
N TYR A 120 3.02 19.95 0.87
CA TYR A 120 4.26 19.95 0.12
C TYR A 120 3.98 20.38 -1.33
N LEU A 121 4.56 21.50 -1.74
CA LEU A 121 4.47 21.93 -3.14
C LEU A 121 5.46 21.14 -3.98
N VAL A 122 4.98 20.53 -5.03
CA VAL A 122 5.79 19.73 -5.95
C VAL A 122 5.45 20.05 -7.39
N THR A 123 6.43 19.91 -8.29
CA THR A 123 6.22 20.07 -9.75
C THR A 123 6.07 18.71 -10.39
N ALA A 124 7.09 17.88 -10.32
CA ALA A 124 7.06 16.52 -10.86
C ALA A 124 7.94 15.62 -10.00
N LEU A 125 7.46 14.42 -9.72
CA LEU A 125 8.20 13.40 -9.00
C LEU A 125 8.33 12.16 -9.88
N PHE A 126 9.53 11.57 -9.89
CA PHE A 126 9.80 10.33 -10.59
C PHE A 126 9.95 9.21 -9.56
N LEU A 127 8.95 8.33 -9.55
CA LEU A 127 8.97 7.17 -8.67
C LEU A 127 9.85 6.07 -9.28
N LYS A 128 10.29 5.15 -8.44
CA LYS A 128 11.02 3.97 -8.89
C LYS A 128 10.36 2.70 -8.38
N SER A 129 10.77 1.56 -8.93
CA SER A 129 10.24 0.26 -8.54
C SER A 129 10.68 -0.14 -7.13
N ASP A 130 9.95 -1.06 -6.52
CA ASP A 130 10.27 -1.69 -5.24
C ASP A 130 10.40 -0.70 -4.08
N MET A 131 9.59 0.34 -4.09
CA MET A 131 9.49 1.29 -2.98
C MET A 131 8.03 1.55 -2.62
N THR A 132 7.79 1.99 -1.40
CA THR A 132 6.49 2.47 -0.96
C THR A 132 6.59 3.98 -0.73
N LEU A 133 5.68 4.73 -1.37
CA LEU A 133 5.45 6.13 -1.07
C LEU A 133 4.25 6.20 -0.13
N PHE A 134 4.49 6.55 1.12
CA PHE A 134 3.48 6.56 2.15
C PHE A 134 3.13 8.00 2.56
N LEU A 135 1.87 8.38 2.35
CA LEU A 135 1.35 9.67 2.77
C LEU A 135 0.67 9.51 4.13
N GLU A 136 1.25 10.12 5.15
CA GLU A 136 0.67 10.15 6.49
C GLU A 136 -0.67 10.88 6.48
N GLU A 137 -1.56 10.55 7.40
CA GLU A 137 -2.82 11.28 7.56
C GLU A 137 -2.54 12.76 7.82
N GLY A 138 -3.23 13.62 7.07
CA GLY A 138 -3.01 15.06 7.11
C GLY A 138 -1.88 15.56 6.21
N SER A 139 -1.23 14.68 5.43
CA SER A 139 -0.28 15.09 4.42
C SER A 139 -0.96 15.42 3.10
N ARG A 140 -0.39 16.37 2.36
CA ARG A 140 -0.87 16.80 1.05
C ARG A 140 0.30 17.04 0.12
N LEU A 141 0.24 16.45 -1.07
CA LEU A 141 1.10 16.82 -2.19
C LEU A 141 0.30 17.76 -3.10
N LEU A 142 0.78 18.98 -3.24
CA LEU A 142 0.10 20.00 -4.02
C LEU A 142 0.94 20.36 -5.24
N GLY A 143 0.39 20.14 -6.44
CA GLY A 143 1.06 20.53 -7.66
C GLY A 143 1.23 22.05 -7.71
N SER A 144 2.46 22.53 -7.92
CA SER A 144 2.66 23.95 -8.13
C SER A 144 2.14 24.32 -9.51
N GLY A 145 1.24 25.29 -9.57
CA GLY A 145 0.63 25.76 -10.80
C GLY A 145 1.53 26.67 -11.64
N CYS A 146 2.83 26.59 -11.47
CA CYS A 146 3.79 27.31 -12.32
C CYS A 146 3.84 26.70 -13.70
N LEU A 147 3.19 27.36 -14.61
CA LEU A 147 3.33 27.12 -16.04
C LEU A 147 4.51 27.94 -16.56
#